data_8605f45ced4df63357ff3a305d7d5cb1
#
_entry.id   8605f45ced4df63357ff3a305d7d5cb1
#
_cell.length_a   1.000
_cell.length_b   1.000
_cell.length_c   1.000
_cell.angle_alpha   90.00
_cell.angle_beta   90.00
_cell.angle_gamma   90.00
#
_symmetry.space_group_name_H-M   'P 1'
#
loop_
_entity.id
_entity.type
_entity.pdbx_description
1 polymer ?
#
loop_
_entity_poly.entity_id
_entity_poly.type
_entity_poly.pdbx_seq_one_letter_code
_entity_poly.pdbx_strand_id
1 'polypeptide(L)'
;MTFAAIKGHFFASATLALALVLGAPGAQAAPVASVEPEQSDVARLTPPKPSWFLINGGFVASSSRIYDAATGTLIGHVETPQLTDLALDPAGKYYYVSSTLWTKASRGTRQDYVSVFDSVDLKLQADIPMPGRLLVGGRLNNFVLSADGKTGYVYNMSPASSVNVLDLVARKFVRTVELPGCASLVAVPGVGLSALCSDGSLATLSLGGKKSEITRSEPFFSATDDPIFDNFQVDRAKNQMVMLSYTGKVYTATLGAKPVIAAPFSLQEAAGVVAGSTAPNTVNWYPGGVQQMALHPASGQLYVLMHMGEYWSHKAGASEVWQLDLATHKVVKRMAVPGEPRAIAVTQDATPHLITAGEDETVYIYDLATGKQAYKLDQAGGGIITVTPAP
;
A
#
# COMPACT_ATOMS: atom_id res chain seq x y z
N MET A 1 -36.97 63.29 13.48
CA MET A 1 -36.95 64.45 12.56
C MET A 1 -37.22 63.89 11.19
N THR A 2 -38.42 63.93 10.82
CA THR A 2 -39.24 64.81 9.96
C THR A 2 -38.95 64.55 8.48
N PHE A 3 -39.91 63.88 7.87
CA PHE A 3 -40.82 64.25 6.78
C PHE A 3 -40.16 64.75 5.47
N ALA A 4 -40.53 64.24 4.27
CA ALA A 4 -41.74 64.57 3.59
C ALA A 4 -42.03 63.70 2.36
N ALA A 5 -43.29 63.37 2.19
CA ALA A 5 -43.89 62.76 1.00
C ALA A 5 -44.31 63.83 0.01
N ILE A 6 -44.33 63.55 -1.30
CA ILE A 6 -45.16 64.24 -2.27
C ILE A 6 -45.85 63.25 -3.21
N LYS A 7 -47.17 63.37 -3.23
CA LYS A 7 -48.14 62.70 -4.12
C LYS A 7 -48.20 63.42 -5.46
N GLY A 8 -48.49 62.69 -6.50
CA GLY A 8 -48.97 63.29 -7.78
C GLY A 8 -49.70 62.21 -8.60
N HIS A 9 -50.99 62.46 -8.79
CA HIS A 9 -51.97 61.70 -9.58
C HIS A 9 -51.90 62.07 -11.06
N PHE A 10 -52.21 61.22 -12.00
CA PHE A 10 -53.40 61.27 -12.88
C PHE A 10 -53.19 60.52 -14.20
N PHE A 11 -54.17 59.78 -14.52
CA PHE A 11 -55.01 59.45 -15.68
C PHE A 11 -54.59 58.37 -16.67
N ALA A 12 -55.57 57.54 -16.88
CA ALA A 12 -55.75 56.45 -17.78
C ALA A 12 -55.83 56.84 -19.26
N SER A 13 -55.40 55.93 -20.12
CA SER A 13 -56.06 55.67 -21.41
C SER A 13 -55.77 54.22 -21.84
N ALA A 14 -56.82 53.48 -21.97
CA ALA A 14 -56.83 52.15 -22.52
C ALA A 14 -56.72 52.25 -24.07
N THR A 15 -55.75 51.53 -24.62
CA THR A 15 -55.77 51.18 -26.04
C THR A 15 -55.44 49.63 -26.15
N LEU A 16 -56.47 48.98 -26.65
CA LEU A 16 -56.45 47.56 -26.99
C LEU A 16 -55.59 47.36 -28.23
N ALA A 17 -54.41 46.76 -28.12
CA ALA A 17 -53.62 46.37 -29.27
C ALA A 17 -53.56 44.84 -29.32
N LEU A 18 -54.21 44.26 -30.28
CA LEU A 18 -54.20 42.88 -30.68
C LEU A 18 -52.81 42.55 -31.23
N ALA A 19 -51.93 41.91 -30.45
CA ALA A 19 -50.63 41.45 -30.92
C ALA A 19 -50.71 40.03 -31.44
N LEU A 20 -50.51 39.85 -32.74
CA LEU A 20 -50.24 38.57 -33.37
C LEU A 20 -49.02 37.90 -32.72
N VAL A 21 -49.24 36.76 -32.17
CA VAL A 21 -48.14 35.87 -31.76
C VAL A 21 -47.59 35.21 -33.02
N LEU A 22 -46.54 35.78 -33.59
CA LEU A 22 -45.67 35.11 -34.55
C LEU A 22 -44.80 34.14 -33.72
N GLY A 23 -45.09 32.83 -33.85
CA GLY A 23 -44.28 31.77 -33.29
C GLY A 23 -42.84 31.88 -33.83
N ALA A 24 -41.90 32.20 -32.96
CA ALA A 24 -40.48 32.03 -33.25
C ALA A 24 -40.18 30.52 -33.42
N PRO A 25 -39.49 30.13 -34.49
CA PRO A 25 -39.04 28.72 -34.59
C PRO A 25 -38.12 28.46 -33.42
N GLY A 26 -38.47 27.43 -32.62
CA GLY A 26 -37.63 26.96 -31.51
C GLY A 26 -36.23 26.68 -32.02
N ALA A 27 -35.27 27.41 -31.49
CA ALA A 27 -33.86 27.09 -31.71
C ALA A 27 -33.62 25.66 -31.15
N GLN A 28 -33.57 24.67 -32.02
CA GLN A 28 -33.06 23.37 -31.67
C GLN A 28 -31.60 23.57 -31.27
N ALA A 29 -31.30 23.25 -29.99
CA ALA A 29 -29.91 23.18 -29.54
C ALA A 29 -29.17 22.22 -30.48
N ALA A 30 -28.08 22.66 -31.07
CA ALA A 30 -27.21 21.82 -31.86
C ALA A 30 -26.78 20.65 -30.98
N PRO A 31 -26.75 19.42 -31.50
CA PRO A 31 -26.27 18.30 -30.76
C PRO A 31 -24.87 18.63 -30.25
N VAL A 32 -24.66 18.50 -28.93
CA VAL A 32 -23.34 18.62 -28.34
C VAL A 32 -22.50 17.53 -29.01
N ALA A 33 -21.46 17.94 -29.75
CA ALA A 33 -20.54 17.00 -30.35
C ALA A 33 -20.01 16.12 -29.21
N SER A 34 -20.27 14.82 -29.27
CA SER A 34 -19.65 13.86 -28.36
C SER A 34 -18.14 13.97 -28.57
N VAL A 35 -17.43 14.42 -27.57
CA VAL A 35 -15.97 14.34 -27.58
C VAL A 35 -15.64 12.86 -27.66
N GLU A 36 -15.01 12.41 -28.73
CA GLU A 36 -14.50 11.05 -28.79
C GLU A 36 -13.51 10.86 -27.64
N PRO A 37 -13.55 9.72 -26.91
CA PRO A 37 -12.58 9.45 -25.89
C PRO A 37 -11.18 9.53 -26.50
N GLU A 38 -10.27 10.27 -25.89
CA GLU A 38 -8.87 10.27 -26.28
C GLU A 38 -8.37 8.81 -26.28
N GLN A 39 -8.00 8.32 -27.44
CA GLN A 39 -7.24 7.08 -27.55
C GLN A 39 -5.78 7.44 -27.26
N SER A 40 -5.35 7.25 -26.01
CA SER A 40 -3.93 7.28 -25.72
C SER A 40 -3.28 6.06 -26.38
N ASP A 41 -2.35 6.30 -27.31
CA ASP A 41 -1.46 5.26 -27.83
C ASP A 41 -0.54 4.82 -26.68
N VAL A 42 -0.94 3.76 -25.98
CA VAL A 42 -0.12 3.16 -24.94
C VAL A 42 0.94 2.29 -25.62
N ALA A 43 2.19 2.68 -25.50
CA ALA A 43 3.29 1.80 -25.85
C ALA A 43 3.19 0.53 -25.00
N ARG A 44 3.20 -0.64 -25.63
CA ARG A 44 3.19 -1.91 -24.88
C ARG A 44 4.51 -2.09 -24.15
N LEU A 45 4.42 -2.29 -22.86
CA LEU A 45 5.56 -2.61 -22.01
C LEU A 45 6.03 -4.05 -22.25
N THR A 46 7.23 -4.36 -21.83
CA THR A 46 7.63 -5.75 -21.60
C THR A 46 6.91 -6.29 -20.36
N PRO A 47 6.78 -7.62 -20.20
CA PRO A 47 6.36 -8.17 -18.91
C PRO A 47 7.20 -7.61 -17.74
N PRO A 48 6.61 -7.44 -16.55
CA PRO A 48 7.31 -6.90 -15.40
C PRO A 48 8.62 -7.64 -15.11
N LYS A 49 9.68 -6.88 -14.82
CA LYS A 49 10.99 -7.43 -14.47
C LYS A 49 11.20 -7.39 -12.97
N PRO A 50 11.97 -8.32 -12.36
CA PRO A 50 12.28 -8.30 -10.92
C PRO A 50 13.07 -7.07 -10.47
N SER A 51 13.66 -6.29 -11.39
CA SER A 51 14.28 -4.99 -11.14
C SER A 51 13.28 -3.83 -11.06
N TRP A 52 12.00 -4.06 -11.38
CA TRP A 52 10.98 -3.01 -11.36
C TRP A 52 10.36 -2.85 -9.98
N PHE A 53 10.02 -1.61 -9.67
CA PHE A 53 9.26 -1.28 -8.49
C PHE A 53 8.14 -0.27 -8.82
N LEU A 54 7.09 -0.32 -8.04
CA LEU A 54 5.99 0.63 -8.08
C LEU A 54 6.05 1.48 -6.81
N ILE A 55 5.86 2.77 -6.96
CA ILE A 55 5.76 3.70 -5.84
C ILE A 55 4.53 4.58 -6.00
N ASN A 56 3.76 4.73 -4.92
CA ASN A 56 2.61 5.63 -4.92
C ASN A 56 3.09 7.08 -5.02
N GLY A 57 2.45 7.87 -5.87
CA GLY A 57 2.80 9.27 -6.12
C GLY A 57 2.43 10.24 -4.99
N GLY A 58 2.28 9.74 -3.75
CA GLY A 58 1.93 10.56 -2.60
C GLY A 58 0.42 10.83 -2.49
N PHE A 59 0.05 11.70 -1.52
CA PHE A 59 -1.36 11.92 -1.13
C PHE A 59 -2.21 12.60 -2.21
N VAL A 60 -1.60 13.32 -3.14
CA VAL A 60 -2.31 14.09 -4.18
C VAL A 60 -2.33 13.38 -5.52
N ALA A 61 -1.46 12.39 -5.73
CA ALA A 61 -1.37 11.69 -6.99
C ALA A 61 -2.45 10.61 -7.12
N SER A 62 -2.96 10.45 -8.34
CA SER A 62 -3.94 9.43 -8.71
C SER A 62 -3.29 8.26 -9.45
N SER A 63 -2.00 8.01 -9.21
CA SER A 63 -1.28 6.91 -9.87
C SER A 63 -0.11 6.39 -9.04
N SER A 64 0.21 5.11 -9.19
CA SER A 64 1.48 4.51 -8.81
C SER A 64 2.39 4.45 -10.02
N ARG A 65 3.59 4.98 -9.88
CA ARG A 65 4.59 5.02 -10.94
C ARG A 65 5.45 3.76 -10.93
N ILE A 66 5.78 3.25 -12.11
CA ILE A 66 6.61 2.06 -12.31
C ILE A 66 7.99 2.54 -12.74
N TYR A 67 9.02 2.15 -12.02
CA TYR A 67 10.42 2.43 -12.36
C TYR A 67 11.22 1.15 -12.51
N ASP A 68 12.24 1.19 -13.35
CA ASP A 68 13.29 0.16 -13.39
C ASP A 68 14.47 0.62 -12.52
N ALA A 69 14.75 -0.06 -11.43
CA ALA A 69 15.83 0.28 -10.53
C ALA A 69 17.22 0.08 -11.18
N ALA A 70 17.34 -0.80 -12.15
CA ALA A 70 18.60 -1.05 -12.87
C ALA A 70 19.03 0.11 -13.78
N THR A 71 18.06 0.94 -14.22
CA THR A 71 18.32 2.05 -15.17
C THR A 71 17.89 3.41 -14.62
N GLY A 72 17.14 3.45 -13.52
CA GLY A 72 16.56 4.67 -12.96
C GLY A 72 15.44 5.28 -13.84
N THR A 73 14.89 4.54 -14.80
CA THR A 73 13.92 5.07 -15.77
C THR A 73 12.48 4.84 -15.34
N LEU A 74 11.63 5.82 -15.61
CA LEU A 74 10.17 5.68 -15.50
C LEU A 74 9.69 4.79 -16.66
N ILE A 75 8.99 3.71 -16.34
CA ILE A 75 8.45 2.73 -17.29
C ILE A 75 6.99 3.05 -17.64
N GLY A 76 6.21 3.44 -16.65
CA GLY A 76 4.79 3.73 -16.82
C GLY A 76 4.11 4.05 -15.49
N HIS A 77 2.79 4.05 -15.51
CA HIS A 77 2.02 4.26 -14.29
C HIS A 77 0.71 3.46 -14.32
N VAL A 78 0.27 3.02 -13.16
CA VAL A 78 -1.03 2.38 -12.94
C VAL A 78 -1.92 3.39 -12.23
N GLU A 79 -3.15 3.53 -12.68
CA GLU A 79 -4.13 4.36 -11.99
C GLU A 79 -4.41 3.79 -10.59
N THR A 80 -4.12 4.59 -9.59
CA THR A 80 -4.35 4.23 -8.18
C THR A 80 -4.95 5.43 -7.47
N PRO A 81 -6.22 5.37 -7.06
CA PRO A 81 -6.82 6.41 -6.23
C PRO A 81 -6.01 6.66 -4.96
N GLN A 82 -6.24 7.82 -4.34
CA GLN A 82 -5.52 8.27 -3.15
C GLN A 82 -5.50 7.24 -1.99
N LEU A 83 -6.62 6.56 -1.77
CA LEU A 83 -6.73 5.50 -0.77
C LEU A 83 -6.72 4.16 -1.48
N THR A 84 -5.58 3.49 -1.49
CA THR A 84 -5.38 2.28 -2.25
C THR A 84 -4.30 1.38 -1.64
N ASP A 85 -4.43 0.08 -1.84
CA ASP A 85 -3.37 -0.91 -1.62
C ASP A 85 -3.17 -1.71 -2.92
N LEU A 86 -1.92 -2.01 -3.23
CA LEU A 86 -1.50 -2.64 -4.47
C LEU A 86 -1.00 -4.05 -4.21
N ALA A 87 -1.44 -5.00 -5.02
CA ALA A 87 -0.90 -6.36 -5.04
C ALA A 87 -0.50 -6.76 -6.47
N LEU A 88 0.64 -7.44 -6.60
CA LEU A 88 1.18 -7.87 -7.88
C LEU A 88 0.92 -9.36 -8.10
N ASP A 89 0.43 -9.69 -9.29
CA ASP A 89 0.26 -11.09 -9.69
C ASP A 89 1.62 -11.81 -9.67
N PRO A 90 1.76 -12.93 -8.97
CA PRO A 90 2.99 -13.72 -8.95
C PRO A 90 3.46 -14.16 -10.36
N ALA A 91 2.52 -14.34 -11.31
CA ALA A 91 2.84 -14.64 -12.70
C ALA A 91 3.14 -13.40 -13.54
N GLY A 92 3.12 -12.21 -12.96
CA GLY A 92 3.43 -10.95 -13.64
C GLY A 92 2.42 -10.50 -14.69
N LYS A 93 1.18 -11.03 -14.68
CA LYS A 93 0.16 -10.71 -15.70
C LYS A 93 -0.68 -9.49 -15.35
N TYR A 94 -0.91 -9.25 -14.07
CA TYR A 94 -1.83 -8.23 -13.58
C TYR A 94 -1.28 -7.43 -12.42
N TYR A 95 -1.74 -6.18 -12.34
CA TYR A 95 -1.69 -5.36 -11.13
C TYR A 95 -3.11 -5.28 -10.56
N TYR A 96 -3.24 -5.57 -9.28
CA TYR A 96 -4.51 -5.51 -8.57
C TYR A 96 -4.48 -4.32 -7.61
N VAL A 97 -5.49 -3.48 -7.67
CA VAL A 97 -5.58 -2.24 -6.87
C VAL A 97 -6.86 -2.26 -6.06
N SER A 98 -6.78 -2.42 -4.74
CA SER A 98 -7.93 -2.25 -3.88
C SER A 98 -8.14 -0.78 -3.56
N SER A 99 -9.36 -0.29 -3.76
CA SER A 99 -9.65 1.15 -3.71
C SER A 99 -10.99 1.45 -3.07
N THR A 100 -11.08 2.67 -2.54
CA THR A 100 -12.33 3.26 -2.06
C THR A 100 -12.55 4.59 -2.76
N LEU A 101 -13.69 4.75 -3.38
CA LEU A 101 -14.14 6.02 -3.98
C LEU A 101 -15.49 6.45 -3.40
N TRP A 102 -15.78 7.73 -3.50
CA TRP A 102 -17.09 8.31 -3.21
C TRP A 102 -17.61 9.06 -4.42
N THR A 103 -18.90 9.03 -4.63
CA THR A 103 -19.55 9.68 -5.79
C THR A 103 -19.36 11.21 -5.84
N LYS A 104 -18.94 11.83 -4.75
CA LYS A 104 -18.72 13.28 -4.61
C LYS A 104 -17.37 13.54 -3.90
N ALA A 105 -16.27 13.15 -4.52
CA ALA A 105 -14.90 13.24 -3.98
C ALA A 105 -14.74 12.52 -2.64
N SER A 106 -14.88 13.18 -1.48
CA SER A 106 -14.74 12.58 -0.13
C SER A 106 -16.07 12.26 0.55
N ARG A 107 -17.20 12.35 -0.13
CA ARG A 107 -18.55 12.20 0.40
C ARG A 107 -19.52 11.61 -0.62
N GLY A 108 -20.75 11.30 -0.18
CA GLY A 108 -21.78 10.68 -1.03
C GLY A 108 -21.81 9.17 -0.84
N THR A 109 -22.18 8.42 -1.88
CA THR A 109 -22.19 6.96 -1.86
C THR A 109 -20.76 6.45 -1.99
N ARG A 110 -20.36 5.62 -1.06
CA ARG A 110 -19.07 4.95 -1.07
C ARG A 110 -19.11 3.72 -1.97
N GLN A 111 -18.02 3.48 -2.68
CA GLN A 111 -17.79 2.31 -3.52
C GLN A 111 -16.42 1.72 -3.16
N ASP A 112 -16.39 0.46 -2.79
CA ASP A 112 -15.18 -0.31 -2.53
C ASP A 112 -15.05 -1.38 -3.61
N TYR A 113 -13.87 -1.50 -4.22
CA TYR A 113 -13.63 -2.43 -5.31
C TYR A 113 -12.15 -2.80 -5.43
N VAL A 114 -11.87 -3.85 -6.18
CA VAL A 114 -10.53 -4.20 -6.65
C VAL A 114 -10.50 -4.07 -8.17
N SER A 115 -9.68 -3.16 -8.66
CA SER A 115 -9.40 -2.99 -10.09
C SER A 115 -8.31 -3.96 -10.53
N VAL A 116 -8.47 -4.51 -11.73
CA VAL A 116 -7.55 -5.44 -12.37
C VAL A 116 -6.96 -4.76 -13.61
N PHE A 117 -5.67 -4.47 -13.59
CA PHE A 117 -4.96 -3.87 -14.72
C PHE A 117 -4.05 -4.91 -15.38
N ASP A 118 -4.03 -4.92 -16.71
CA ASP A 118 -3.03 -5.68 -17.46
C ASP A 118 -1.63 -5.07 -17.21
N SER A 119 -0.63 -5.90 -17.00
CA SER A 119 0.72 -5.43 -16.66
C SER A 119 1.54 -4.94 -17.83
N VAL A 120 1.12 -5.22 -19.06
CA VAL A 120 1.85 -4.89 -20.30
C VAL A 120 1.29 -3.64 -20.96
N ASP A 121 -0.03 -3.53 -21.09
CA ASP A 121 -0.65 -2.35 -21.69
C ASP A 121 -1.26 -1.39 -20.66
N LEU A 122 -1.18 -1.75 -19.37
CA LEU A 122 -1.67 -0.99 -18.21
C LEU A 122 -3.17 -0.64 -18.27
N LYS A 123 -3.94 -1.34 -19.10
CA LYS A 123 -5.37 -1.12 -19.26
C LYS A 123 -6.17 -1.78 -18.15
N LEU A 124 -7.20 -1.07 -17.69
CA LEU A 124 -8.20 -1.62 -16.79
C LEU A 124 -8.95 -2.77 -17.51
N GLN A 125 -8.93 -3.94 -16.89
CA GLN A 125 -9.58 -5.15 -17.40
C GLN A 125 -10.92 -5.42 -16.70
N ALA A 126 -11.03 -5.08 -15.41
CA ALA A 126 -12.24 -5.27 -14.63
C ALA A 126 -12.17 -4.50 -13.32
N ASP A 127 -13.34 -4.16 -12.79
CA ASP A 127 -13.55 -3.78 -11.40
C ASP A 127 -14.35 -4.88 -10.70
N ILE A 128 -13.87 -5.34 -9.55
CA ILE A 128 -14.53 -6.33 -8.71
C ILE A 128 -15.15 -5.60 -7.52
N PRO A 129 -16.46 -5.38 -7.48
CA PRO A 129 -17.12 -4.72 -6.37
C PRO A 129 -16.97 -5.51 -5.08
N MET A 130 -16.72 -4.80 -3.97
CA MET A 130 -16.47 -5.38 -2.66
C MET A 130 -17.55 -4.94 -1.67
N PRO A 131 -18.09 -5.86 -0.84
CA PRO A 131 -18.96 -5.48 0.26
C PRO A 131 -18.17 -4.95 1.45
N GLY A 132 -18.83 -4.20 2.33
CA GLY A 132 -18.25 -3.70 3.55
C GLY A 132 -17.43 -2.45 3.37
N ARG A 133 -16.43 -2.28 4.22
CA ARG A 133 -15.50 -1.16 4.20
C ARG A 133 -14.07 -1.68 4.22
N LEU A 134 -13.40 -1.60 3.09
CA LEU A 134 -11.99 -1.94 2.97
C LEU A 134 -11.15 -0.99 3.83
N LEU A 135 -10.10 -1.52 4.43
CA LEU A 135 -9.01 -0.71 4.95
C LEU A 135 -8.02 -0.52 3.81
N VAL A 136 -7.97 0.68 3.26
CA VAL A 136 -7.05 1.06 2.18
C VAL A 136 -6.13 2.18 2.66
N GLY A 137 -4.90 2.18 2.21
CA GLY A 137 -3.88 3.20 2.46
C GLY A 137 -2.57 2.65 3.01
N GLY A 138 -1.49 2.95 2.35
CA GLY A 138 -0.11 2.90 2.79
C GLY A 138 0.42 1.61 3.44
N ARG A 139 -0.10 0.41 3.08
CA ARG A 139 0.31 -0.86 3.69
C ARG A 139 0.43 -1.98 2.67
N LEU A 140 1.48 -2.78 2.78
CA LEU A 140 1.71 -3.94 1.91
C LEU A 140 0.76 -5.11 2.23
N ASN A 141 0.30 -5.21 3.47
CA ASN A 141 -0.32 -6.41 4.02
C ASN A 141 -1.83 -6.29 4.25
N ASN A 142 -2.50 -5.28 3.65
CA ASN A 142 -3.96 -5.19 3.62
C ASN A 142 -4.57 -5.96 2.46
N PHE A 143 -3.83 -6.09 1.36
CA PHE A 143 -4.24 -6.85 0.18
C PHE A 143 -3.13 -7.81 -0.22
N VAL A 144 -3.38 -9.10 -0.09
CA VAL A 144 -2.39 -10.14 -0.41
C VAL A 144 -2.99 -11.19 -1.35
N LEU A 145 -2.14 -11.83 -2.15
CA LEU A 145 -2.53 -12.86 -3.09
C LEU A 145 -2.07 -14.24 -2.62
N SER A 146 -2.83 -15.28 -2.94
CA SER A 146 -2.36 -16.66 -2.84
C SER A 146 -1.10 -16.88 -3.70
N ALA A 147 -0.29 -17.87 -3.36
CA ALA A 147 0.97 -18.14 -4.06
C ALA A 147 0.78 -18.44 -5.56
N ASP A 148 -0.37 -19.01 -5.94
CA ASP A 148 -0.74 -19.30 -7.33
C ASP A 148 -1.44 -18.12 -8.05
N GLY A 149 -1.60 -16.98 -7.38
CA GLY A 149 -2.23 -15.77 -7.93
C GLY A 149 -3.74 -15.88 -8.20
N LYS A 150 -4.39 -16.99 -7.80
CA LYS A 150 -5.81 -17.20 -8.14
C LYS A 150 -6.79 -16.63 -7.13
N THR A 151 -6.35 -16.43 -5.89
CA THR A 151 -7.17 -15.93 -4.80
C THR A 151 -6.60 -14.63 -4.26
N GLY A 152 -7.46 -13.62 -4.12
CA GLY A 152 -7.14 -12.37 -3.42
C GLY A 152 -7.76 -12.35 -2.03
N TYR A 153 -7.04 -11.78 -1.06
CA TYR A 153 -7.47 -11.58 0.31
C TYR A 153 -7.36 -10.09 0.65
N VAL A 154 -8.49 -9.42 0.82
CA VAL A 154 -8.53 -7.98 1.12
C VAL A 154 -9.08 -7.78 2.52
N TYR A 155 -8.33 -7.09 3.37
CA TYR A 155 -8.77 -6.76 4.71
C TYR A 155 -10.01 -5.85 4.67
N ASN A 156 -11.00 -6.15 5.47
CA ASN A 156 -12.24 -5.41 5.60
C ASN A 156 -12.48 -5.06 7.07
N MET A 157 -12.74 -3.77 7.34
CA MET A 157 -12.86 -3.26 8.72
C MET A 157 -14.31 -3.08 9.20
N SER A 158 -15.31 -3.24 8.34
CA SER A 158 -16.71 -3.00 8.69
C SER A 158 -17.63 -4.06 8.07
N PRO A 159 -18.64 -4.56 8.79
CA PRO A 159 -19.05 -4.15 10.16
C PRO A 159 -18.12 -4.63 11.27
N ALA A 160 -17.23 -5.58 11.00
CA ALA A 160 -16.20 -6.09 11.91
C ALA A 160 -14.94 -6.45 11.13
N SER A 161 -13.81 -6.59 11.83
CA SER A 161 -12.56 -7.07 11.24
C SER A 161 -12.78 -8.40 10.53
N SER A 162 -12.51 -8.44 9.24
CA SER A 162 -12.79 -9.58 8.37
C SER A 162 -11.91 -9.54 7.13
N VAL A 163 -11.98 -10.57 6.31
CA VAL A 163 -11.28 -10.67 5.03
C VAL A 163 -12.28 -10.95 3.94
N ASN A 164 -12.27 -10.14 2.90
CA ASN A 164 -12.95 -10.42 1.66
C ASN A 164 -12.08 -11.33 0.80
N VAL A 165 -12.64 -12.46 0.40
CA VAL A 165 -12.00 -13.46 -0.45
C VAL A 165 -12.49 -13.28 -1.88
N LEU A 166 -11.55 -13.16 -2.83
CA LEU A 166 -11.83 -13.00 -4.25
C LEU A 166 -11.33 -14.20 -5.04
N ASP A 167 -12.10 -14.59 -6.04
CA ASP A 167 -11.65 -15.40 -7.17
C ASP A 167 -11.12 -14.45 -8.25
N LEU A 168 -9.80 -14.39 -8.40
CA LEU A 168 -9.14 -13.49 -9.35
C LEU A 168 -9.20 -14.01 -10.78
N VAL A 169 -9.39 -15.32 -10.98
CA VAL A 169 -9.59 -15.91 -12.31
C VAL A 169 -10.97 -15.56 -12.87
N ALA A 170 -12.00 -15.76 -12.03
CA ALA A 170 -13.37 -15.40 -12.38
C ALA A 170 -13.67 -13.91 -12.18
N ARG A 171 -12.72 -13.13 -11.62
CA ARG A 171 -12.83 -11.70 -11.32
C ARG A 171 -14.08 -11.35 -10.53
N LYS A 172 -14.27 -12.04 -9.40
CA LYS A 172 -15.46 -11.84 -8.56
C LYS A 172 -15.16 -11.97 -7.07
N PHE A 173 -15.98 -11.27 -6.28
CA PHE A 173 -16.08 -11.49 -4.85
C PHE A 173 -16.69 -12.88 -4.57
N VAL A 174 -16.15 -13.60 -3.59
CA VAL A 174 -16.61 -14.93 -3.22
C VAL A 174 -17.36 -14.89 -1.89
N ARG A 175 -16.69 -14.42 -0.83
CA ARG A 175 -17.26 -14.37 0.53
C ARG A 175 -16.45 -13.46 1.43
N THR A 176 -17.07 -13.04 2.52
CA THR A 176 -16.37 -12.43 3.66
C THR A 176 -16.17 -13.46 4.76
N VAL A 177 -15.01 -13.46 5.39
CA VAL A 177 -14.68 -14.33 6.52
C VAL A 177 -14.25 -13.49 7.69
N GLU A 178 -14.85 -13.69 8.86
CA GLU A 178 -14.51 -12.95 10.07
C GLU A 178 -13.08 -13.21 10.52
N LEU A 179 -12.42 -12.15 10.99
CA LEU A 179 -11.06 -12.18 11.52
C LEU A 179 -10.96 -11.25 12.75
N PRO A 180 -11.68 -11.56 13.84
CA PRO A 180 -11.86 -10.64 14.95
C PRO A 180 -10.54 -10.32 15.66
N GLY A 181 -10.27 -9.00 15.78
CA GLY A 181 -9.09 -8.47 16.49
C GLY A 181 -7.76 -8.63 15.76
N CYS A 182 -7.76 -9.04 14.49
CA CYS A 182 -6.53 -9.22 13.72
C CYS A 182 -6.54 -8.40 12.44
N ALA A 183 -5.35 -8.05 11.95
CA ALA A 183 -5.10 -7.31 10.72
C ALA A 183 -3.73 -7.70 10.14
N SER A 184 -3.28 -7.02 9.07
CA SER A 184 -1.97 -7.25 8.43
C SER A 184 -1.81 -8.70 7.98
N LEU A 185 -2.31 -8.95 6.77
CA LEU A 185 -2.49 -10.30 6.22
C LEU A 185 -1.19 -10.87 5.62
N VAL A 186 -1.03 -12.18 5.69
CA VAL A 186 -0.06 -12.94 4.91
C VAL A 186 -0.71 -14.20 4.36
N ALA A 187 -0.57 -14.45 3.06
CA ALA A 187 -1.06 -15.68 2.46
C ALA A 187 -0.21 -16.89 2.88
N VAL A 188 -0.87 -17.99 3.25
CA VAL A 188 -0.23 -19.24 3.67
C VAL A 188 -0.58 -20.34 2.68
N PRO A 189 0.39 -20.84 1.87
CA PRO A 189 0.13 -21.84 0.85
C PRO A 189 -0.57 -23.08 1.40
N GLY A 190 -1.60 -23.56 0.72
CA GLY A 190 -2.36 -24.75 1.11
C GLY A 190 -3.25 -24.62 2.34
N VAL A 191 -3.23 -23.47 3.03
CA VAL A 191 -4.01 -23.22 4.25
C VAL A 191 -5.03 -22.09 4.03
N GLY A 192 -4.56 -20.92 3.65
CA GLY A 192 -5.35 -19.70 3.52
C GLY A 192 -4.51 -18.48 3.84
N LEU A 193 -4.64 -17.93 5.05
CA LEU A 193 -3.87 -16.77 5.45
C LEU A 193 -3.56 -16.77 6.96
N SER A 194 -2.55 -15.98 7.34
CA SER A 194 -2.31 -15.59 8.74
C SER A 194 -2.40 -14.08 8.90
N ALA A 195 -2.59 -13.61 10.14
CA ALA A 195 -2.70 -12.20 10.46
C ALA A 195 -2.22 -11.91 11.89
N LEU A 196 -1.63 -10.74 12.12
CA LEU A 196 -1.26 -10.25 13.44
C LEU A 196 -2.51 -9.83 14.22
N CYS A 197 -2.54 -10.12 15.51
CA CYS A 197 -3.68 -9.86 16.37
C CYS A 197 -3.34 -8.89 17.51
N SER A 198 -4.33 -8.15 17.97
CA SER A 198 -4.20 -7.16 19.05
C SER A 198 -3.91 -7.78 20.42
N ASP A 199 -4.11 -9.09 20.58
CA ASP A 199 -3.73 -9.86 21.77
C ASP A 199 -2.26 -10.32 21.79
N GLY A 200 -1.48 -9.92 20.76
CA GLY A 200 -0.08 -10.30 20.61
C GLY A 200 0.15 -11.66 19.96
N SER A 201 -0.90 -12.31 19.44
CA SER A 201 -0.82 -13.60 18.76
C SER A 201 -0.75 -13.47 17.25
N LEU A 202 -0.41 -14.56 16.56
CA LEU A 202 -0.58 -14.74 15.11
C LEU A 202 -1.75 -15.70 14.88
N ALA A 203 -2.83 -15.21 14.28
CA ALA A 203 -3.95 -16.02 13.86
C ALA A 203 -3.67 -16.66 12.50
N THR A 204 -4.09 -17.91 12.32
CA THR A 204 -4.13 -18.61 11.03
C THR A 204 -5.57 -18.97 10.70
N LEU A 205 -6.01 -18.51 9.53
CA LEU A 205 -7.34 -18.74 8.99
C LEU A 205 -7.27 -19.80 7.89
N SER A 206 -7.80 -20.99 8.18
CA SER A 206 -7.91 -22.09 7.21
C SER A 206 -9.13 -21.90 6.33
N LEU A 207 -8.95 -21.85 5.02
CA LEU A 207 -9.99 -21.53 4.03
C LEU A 207 -10.38 -22.70 3.11
N GLY A 208 -9.69 -23.83 3.19
CA GLY A 208 -9.92 -24.99 2.31
C GLY A 208 -11.18 -25.83 2.58
N GLY A 209 -11.86 -25.62 3.71
CA GLY A 209 -13.06 -26.33 4.11
C GLY A 209 -14.37 -25.60 3.80
N LYS A 210 -15.50 -26.29 4.06
CA LYS A 210 -16.84 -25.68 4.02
C LYS A 210 -17.01 -24.57 5.08
N LYS A 211 -16.32 -24.70 6.21
CA LYS A 211 -16.23 -23.69 7.28
C LYS A 211 -14.80 -23.23 7.39
N SER A 212 -14.65 -21.94 7.66
CA SER A 212 -13.35 -21.34 8.00
C SER A 212 -13.04 -21.64 9.46
N GLU A 213 -11.79 -21.98 9.75
CA GLU A 213 -11.31 -22.24 11.11
C GLU A 213 -10.20 -21.25 11.43
N ILE A 214 -10.22 -20.67 12.63
CA ILE A 214 -9.18 -19.78 13.12
C ILE A 214 -8.44 -20.49 14.24
N THR A 215 -7.12 -20.64 14.08
CA THR A 215 -6.20 -21.04 15.14
C THR A 215 -5.31 -19.85 15.52
N ARG A 216 -4.85 -19.79 16.77
CA ARG A 216 -3.96 -18.72 17.24
C ARG A 216 -2.71 -19.32 17.83
N SER A 217 -1.58 -18.64 17.66
CA SER A 217 -0.38 -18.91 18.45
C SER A 217 -0.58 -18.43 19.91
N GLU A 218 0.32 -18.84 20.82
CA GLU A 218 0.49 -18.09 22.04
C GLU A 218 0.92 -16.65 21.73
N PRO A 219 0.54 -15.66 22.57
CA PRO A 219 1.02 -14.29 22.44
C PRO A 219 2.56 -14.24 22.52
N PHE A 220 3.19 -13.50 21.62
CA PHE A 220 4.66 -13.41 21.54
C PHE A 220 5.17 -11.96 21.50
N PHE A 221 4.30 -10.98 21.35
CA PHE A 221 4.63 -9.54 21.42
C PHE A 221 3.56 -8.78 22.19
N SER A 222 3.88 -7.55 22.61
CA SER A 222 2.91 -6.64 23.21
C SER A 222 2.43 -5.63 22.17
N ALA A 223 1.14 -5.65 21.85
CA ALA A 223 0.55 -4.69 20.93
C ALA A 223 0.44 -3.27 21.51
N THR A 224 0.62 -3.11 22.82
CA THR A 224 0.55 -1.81 23.53
C THR A 224 1.92 -1.27 23.88
N ASP A 225 2.84 -2.11 24.38
CA ASP A 225 4.12 -1.63 24.93
C ASP A 225 5.25 -1.70 23.88
N ASP A 226 5.24 -2.72 23.01
CA ASP A 226 6.24 -2.91 21.96
C ASP A 226 5.58 -3.49 20.70
N PRO A 227 4.73 -2.71 20.00
CA PRO A 227 4.01 -3.17 18.82
C PRO A 227 4.94 -3.64 17.70
N ILE A 228 4.45 -4.58 16.90
CA ILE A 228 5.06 -4.96 15.64
C ILE A 228 4.56 -4.02 14.53
N PHE A 229 5.47 -3.61 13.64
CA PHE A 229 5.14 -2.82 12.46
C PHE A 229 4.26 -3.61 11.47
N ASP A 230 3.30 -2.91 10.87
CA ASP A 230 2.34 -3.51 9.93
C ASP A 230 2.97 -4.04 8.63
N ASN A 231 4.05 -3.40 8.16
CA ASN A 231 4.70 -3.74 6.89
C ASN A 231 5.83 -4.76 7.08
N PHE A 232 5.50 -5.92 7.64
CA PHE A 232 6.44 -7.04 7.76
C PHE A 232 6.81 -7.63 6.38
N GLN A 233 7.83 -8.48 6.36
CA GLN A 233 8.35 -9.12 5.15
C GLN A 233 8.10 -10.62 5.17
N VAL A 234 8.06 -11.23 3.98
CA VAL A 234 7.79 -12.65 3.82
C VAL A 234 8.78 -13.29 2.84
N ASP A 235 9.50 -14.30 3.28
CA ASP A 235 10.20 -15.25 2.42
C ASP A 235 9.21 -16.35 2.02
N ARG A 236 8.65 -16.23 0.82
CA ARG A 236 7.62 -17.16 0.32
C ARG A 236 8.18 -18.56 0.08
N ALA A 237 9.46 -18.67 -0.30
CA ALA A 237 10.10 -19.95 -0.57
C ALA A 237 10.28 -20.76 0.72
N LYS A 238 10.53 -20.10 1.84
CA LYS A 238 10.67 -20.72 3.17
C LYS A 238 9.38 -20.72 3.99
N ASN A 239 8.30 -20.11 3.48
CA ASN A 239 7.10 -19.81 4.27
C ASN A 239 7.44 -19.10 5.59
N GLN A 240 8.37 -18.17 5.54
CA GLN A 240 8.86 -17.46 6.73
C GLN A 240 8.41 -16.00 6.70
N MET A 241 7.80 -15.57 7.79
CA MET A 241 7.47 -14.20 8.08
C MET A 241 8.56 -13.58 8.94
N VAL A 242 9.02 -12.36 8.58
CA VAL A 242 10.00 -11.59 9.34
C VAL A 242 9.33 -10.30 9.80
N MET A 243 9.33 -10.08 11.11
CA MET A 243 8.63 -8.98 11.75
C MET A 243 9.61 -8.15 12.59
N LEU A 244 9.30 -6.90 12.80
CA LEU A 244 10.12 -5.97 13.56
C LEU A 244 9.22 -5.21 14.54
N SER A 245 9.63 -5.12 15.83
CA SER A 245 8.92 -4.30 16.80
C SER A 245 9.44 -2.86 16.83
N TYR A 246 8.72 -1.99 17.50
CA TYR A 246 9.09 -0.57 17.66
C TYR A 246 10.39 -0.40 18.44
N THR A 247 10.71 -1.31 19.37
CA THR A 247 12.02 -1.32 20.06
C THR A 247 13.15 -1.91 19.22
N GLY A 248 12.86 -2.50 18.06
CA GLY A 248 13.85 -3.13 17.18
C GLY A 248 14.10 -4.61 17.48
N LYS A 249 13.16 -5.33 18.12
CA LYS A 249 13.22 -6.79 18.19
C LYS A 249 12.82 -7.39 16.86
N VAL A 250 13.63 -8.28 16.34
CA VAL A 250 13.37 -9.05 15.13
C VAL A 250 12.73 -10.37 15.53
N TYR A 251 11.54 -10.64 15.01
CA TYR A 251 10.81 -11.88 15.16
C TYR A 251 10.77 -12.63 13.83
N THR A 252 10.84 -13.94 13.88
CA THR A 252 10.58 -14.78 12.72
C THR A 252 9.52 -15.83 13.05
N ALA A 253 8.64 -16.10 12.08
CA ALA A 253 7.61 -17.12 12.19
C ALA A 253 7.64 -18.02 10.97
N THR A 254 7.66 -19.34 11.16
CA THR A 254 7.37 -20.31 10.09
C THR A 254 5.86 -20.43 9.96
N LEU A 255 5.34 -20.09 8.78
CA LEU A 255 3.91 -20.06 8.49
C LEU A 255 3.40 -21.48 8.14
N GLY A 256 2.17 -21.77 8.53
CA GLY A 256 1.50 -23.04 8.28
C GLY A 256 0.17 -23.09 9.01
N ALA A 257 -0.50 -24.24 9.03
CA ALA A 257 -1.76 -24.43 9.77
C ALA A 257 -1.57 -24.15 11.28
N LYS A 258 -0.37 -24.38 11.79
CA LYS A 258 0.08 -23.99 13.14
C LYS A 258 1.41 -23.25 12.98
N PRO A 259 1.44 -21.93 13.09
CA PRO A 259 2.67 -21.16 12.95
C PRO A 259 3.62 -21.44 14.11
N VAL A 260 4.93 -21.46 13.81
CA VAL A 260 5.99 -21.60 14.82
C VAL A 260 6.75 -20.29 14.91
N ILE A 261 6.70 -19.68 16.09
CA ILE A 261 7.37 -18.40 16.37
C ILE A 261 8.73 -18.69 17.00
N ALA A 262 9.80 -18.16 16.42
CA ALA A 262 11.14 -18.27 16.99
C ALA A 262 11.34 -17.20 18.09
N ALA A 263 12.29 -17.45 18.99
CA ALA A 263 12.70 -16.46 19.99
C ALA A 263 13.21 -15.19 19.28
N PRO A 264 12.76 -13.98 19.68
CA PRO A 264 13.23 -12.74 19.08
C PRO A 264 14.65 -12.40 19.52
N PHE A 265 15.31 -11.55 18.73
CA PHE A 265 16.60 -10.96 19.09
C PHE A 265 16.61 -9.45 18.82
N SER A 266 17.50 -8.71 19.47
CA SER A 266 17.61 -7.27 19.30
C SER A 266 18.47 -6.93 18.07
N LEU A 267 17.92 -6.08 17.16
CA LEU A 267 18.64 -5.55 16.03
C LEU A 267 19.84 -4.68 16.47
N GLN A 268 19.67 -3.94 17.55
CA GLN A 268 20.73 -3.07 18.10
C GLN A 268 21.88 -3.91 18.66
N GLU A 269 21.59 -4.98 19.42
CA GLU A 269 22.65 -5.89 19.92
C GLU A 269 23.34 -6.61 18.77
N ALA A 270 22.61 -6.97 17.71
CA ALA A 270 23.17 -7.52 16.48
C ALA A 270 24.13 -6.53 15.79
N ALA A 271 24.01 -5.23 16.06
CA ALA A 271 24.91 -4.17 15.61
C ALA A 271 25.99 -3.79 16.63
N GLY A 272 26.06 -4.46 17.75
CA GLY A 272 27.02 -4.16 18.83
C GLY A 272 26.68 -2.93 19.67
N VAL A 273 25.40 -2.48 19.66
CA VAL A 273 24.92 -1.38 20.50
C VAL A 273 23.86 -1.87 21.49
N VAL A 274 23.55 -1.07 22.50
CA VAL A 274 22.58 -1.43 23.54
C VAL A 274 21.19 -1.64 22.91
N ALA A 275 20.45 -2.65 23.39
CA ALA A 275 19.08 -2.93 22.94
C ALA A 275 18.16 -1.71 23.12
N GLY A 276 17.18 -1.60 22.23
CA GLY A 276 16.10 -0.61 22.34
C GLY A 276 15.27 -0.83 23.61
N SER A 277 14.80 0.26 24.19
CA SER A 277 14.05 0.28 25.45
C SER A 277 12.77 1.10 25.31
N THR A 278 11.73 0.73 26.05
CA THR A 278 10.51 1.52 26.20
C THR A 278 10.61 2.56 27.33
N ALA A 279 11.75 2.61 28.03
CA ALA A 279 11.95 3.57 29.11
C ALA A 279 11.93 5.01 28.57
N PRO A 280 11.25 5.96 29.23
CA PRO A 280 11.20 7.34 28.81
C PRO A 280 12.57 8.00 28.90
N ASN A 281 12.79 9.03 28.09
CA ASN A 281 14.03 9.82 28.02
C ASN A 281 15.28 8.98 27.68
N THR A 282 15.10 7.85 27.00
CA THR A 282 16.20 7.01 26.54
C THR A 282 16.38 7.21 25.05
N VAL A 283 17.48 7.90 24.66
CA VAL A 283 17.84 8.06 23.26
C VAL A 283 18.64 6.84 22.80
N ASN A 284 18.20 6.24 21.70
CA ASN A 284 18.84 5.07 21.11
C ASN A 284 18.55 5.01 19.60
N TRP A 285 19.06 4.01 18.92
CA TRP A 285 18.68 3.66 17.57
C TRP A 285 17.35 2.92 17.57
N TYR A 286 16.37 3.42 16.81
CA TYR A 286 15.07 2.79 16.64
C TYR A 286 14.73 2.66 15.15
N PRO A 287 14.00 1.62 14.76
CA PRO A 287 13.43 1.54 13.41
C PRO A 287 12.35 2.60 13.23
N GLY A 288 12.26 3.16 12.02
CA GLY A 288 11.27 4.20 11.73
C GLY A 288 10.81 4.23 10.29
N GLY A 289 9.75 5.01 10.06
CA GLY A 289 9.12 5.17 8.77
C GLY A 289 7.78 4.45 8.64
N VAL A 290 7.23 4.45 7.43
CA VAL A 290 5.96 3.77 7.09
C VAL A 290 6.20 2.38 6.51
N GLN A 291 7.34 2.18 5.85
CA GLN A 291 7.80 0.89 5.34
C GLN A 291 9.28 0.74 5.73
N GLN A 292 9.49 0.35 6.97
CA GLN A 292 10.79 0.45 7.65
C GLN A 292 11.75 -0.69 7.34
N MET A 293 11.31 -1.76 6.65
CA MET A 293 12.20 -2.88 6.32
C MET A 293 11.93 -3.47 4.94
N ALA A 294 12.95 -4.06 4.35
CA ALA A 294 12.94 -4.78 3.10
C ALA A 294 13.75 -6.07 3.20
N LEU A 295 13.22 -7.17 2.67
CA LEU A 295 13.88 -8.48 2.65
C LEU A 295 14.32 -8.83 1.25
N HIS A 296 15.55 -9.33 1.11
CA HIS A 296 16.02 -10.03 -0.08
C HIS A 296 16.16 -11.52 0.24
N PRO A 297 15.13 -12.35 -0.03
CA PRO A 297 15.08 -13.76 0.37
C PRO A 297 16.23 -14.58 -0.17
N ALA A 298 16.67 -14.34 -1.42
CA ALA A 298 17.74 -15.10 -2.05
C ALA A 298 19.08 -14.99 -1.30
N SER A 299 19.36 -13.84 -0.67
CA SER A 299 20.58 -13.65 0.13
C SER A 299 20.34 -13.78 1.65
N GLY A 300 19.08 -13.86 2.11
CA GLY A 300 18.74 -13.85 3.52
C GLY A 300 19.04 -12.53 4.24
N GLN A 301 19.17 -11.43 3.50
CA GLN A 301 19.50 -10.12 4.03
C GLN A 301 18.23 -9.29 4.28
N LEU A 302 18.11 -8.73 5.48
CA LEU A 302 17.09 -7.76 5.87
C LEU A 302 17.72 -6.37 5.95
N TYR A 303 17.09 -5.40 5.30
CA TYR A 303 17.48 -3.98 5.34
C TYR A 303 16.47 -3.23 6.17
N VAL A 304 16.93 -2.44 7.15
CA VAL A 304 16.08 -1.73 8.10
C VAL A 304 16.44 -0.26 8.15
N LEU A 305 15.44 0.60 8.04
CA LEU A 305 15.54 2.04 8.25
C LEU A 305 15.69 2.33 9.73
N MET A 306 16.78 3.01 10.10
CA MET A 306 17.11 3.32 11.49
C MET A 306 17.36 4.81 11.70
N HIS A 307 16.91 5.33 12.84
CA HIS A 307 17.17 6.71 13.27
C HIS A 307 17.53 6.76 14.75
N MET A 308 18.22 7.82 15.15
CA MET A 308 18.43 8.15 16.57
C MET A 308 17.21 8.90 17.10
N GLY A 309 16.68 8.45 18.21
CA GLY A 309 15.51 9.07 18.81
C GLY A 309 15.13 8.46 20.16
N GLU A 310 13.96 8.81 20.64
CA GLU A 310 13.32 8.19 21.80
C GLU A 310 12.33 7.13 21.36
N TYR A 311 11.90 6.29 22.29
CA TYR A 311 10.81 5.36 22.05
C TYR A 311 9.55 6.12 21.55
N TRP A 312 8.74 5.50 20.74
CA TRP A 312 7.58 6.09 20.02
C TRP A 312 7.92 7.05 18.86
N SER A 313 9.20 7.20 18.49
CA SER A 313 9.57 7.92 17.28
C SER A 313 9.47 7.07 15.98
N HIS A 314 8.71 6.01 16.00
CA HIS A 314 8.55 5.02 14.93
C HIS A 314 8.09 5.57 13.57
N LYS A 315 7.61 6.84 13.53
CA LYS A 315 7.25 7.54 12.28
C LYS A 315 8.35 8.44 11.74
N ALA A 316 9.45 8.61 12.47
CA ALA A 316 10.55 9.44 12.02
C ALA A 316 11.20 8.84 10.76
N GLY A 317 11.74 9.72 9.91
CA GLY A 317 12.58 9.33 8.80
C GLY A 317 13.94 8.80 9.29
N ALA A 318 14.54 7.92 8.51
CA ALA A 318 15.80 7.30 8.87
C ALA A 318 17.01 8.14 8.49
N SER A 319 18.09 8.00 9.26
CA SER A 319 19.41 8.50 8.90
C SER A 319 20.36 7.40 8.41
N GLU A 320 20.03 6.14 8.70
CA GLU A 320 20.81 4.98 8.28
C GLU A 320 19.91 3.83 7.80
N VAL A 321 20.47 2.98 6.93
CA VAL A 321 19.99 1.63 6.65
C VAL A 321 20.94 0.64 7.28
N TRP A 322 20.39 -0.27 8.08
CA TRP A 322 21.14 -1.38 8.65
C TRP A 322 20.85 -2.66 7.88
N GLN A 323 21.91 -3.33 7.42
CA GLN A 323 21.84 -4.62 6.75
C GLN A 323 22.08 -5.74 7.76
N LEU A 324 21.06 -6.53 8.01
CA LEU A 324 21.06 -7.66 8.93
C LEU A 324 21.10 -8.98 8.15
N ASP A 325 22.06 -9.83 8.49
CA ASP A 325 22.08 -11.22 8.05
C ASP A 325 21.19 -12.06 8.97
N LEU A 326 20.09 -12.59 8.44
CA LEU A 326 19.10 -13.34 9.22
C LEU A 326 19.60 -14.72 9.69
N ALA A 327 20.62 -15.30 9.05
CA ALA A 327 21.16 -16.60 9.44
C ALA A 327 22.14 -16.48 10.62
N THR A 328 22.91 -15.40 10.66
CA THR A 328 23.92 -15.16 11.69
C THR A 328 23.46 -14.24 12.81
N HIS A 329 22.30 -13.57 12.63
CA HIS A 329 21.77 -12.52 13.51
C HIS A 329 22.79 -11.37 13.72
N LYS A 330 23.52 -10.99 12.68
CA LYS A 330 24.50 -9.89 12.74
C LYS A 330 24.17 -8.77 11.78
N VAL A 331 24.28 -7.55 12.23
CA VAL A 331 24.29 -6.38 11.34
C VAL A 331 25.66 -6.34 10.68
N VAL A 332 25.69 -6.61 9.38
CA VAL A 332 26.92 -6.73 8.59
C VAL A 332 27.35 -5.40 7.96
N LYS A 333 26.40 -4.45 7.84
CA LYS A 333 26.68 -3.13 7.29
C LYS A 333 25.69 -2.09 7.83
N ARG A 334 26.19 -0.88 8.05
CA ARG A 334 25.39 0.32 8.32
C ARG A 334 25.73 1.35 7.26
N MET A 335 24.72 1.95 6.66
CA MET A 335 24.85 2.87 5.54
C MET A 335 24.05 4.14 5.83
N ALA A 336 24.73 5.30 5.88
CA ALA A 336 24.06 6.58 5.96
C ALA A 336 23.25 6.84 4.69
N VAL A 337 22.04 7.37 4.86
CA VAL A 337 21.11 7.67 3.75
C VAL A 337 20.61 9.10 3.85
N PRO A 338 20.56 9.84 2.73
CA PRO A 338 20.01 11.19 2.69
C PRO A 338 18.49 11.19 2.64
N GLY A 339 17.88 12.38 2.83
CA GLY A 339 16.47 12.63 2.58
C GLY A 339 15.52 12.05 3.64
N GLU A 340 16.04 11.62 4.78
CA GLU A 340 15.22 11.06 5.87
C GLU A 340 14.14 10.07 5.37
N PRO A 341 14.55 9.00 4.66
CA PRO A 341 13.59 8.08 4.04
C PRO A 341 12.65 7.45 5.07
N ARG A 342 11.40 7.26 4.66
CA ARG A 342 10.35 6.62 5.45
C ARG A 342 9.85 5.32 4.83
N ALA A 343 10.29 5.02 3.61
CA ALA A 343 10.02 3.75 2.95
C ALA A 343 11.31 3.17 2.37
N ILE A 344 11.41 1.84 2.41
CA ILE A 344 12.53 1.07 1.88
C ILE A 344 12.02 -0.18 1.17
N ALA A 345 12.66 -0.50 0.06
CA ALA A 345 12.45 -1.76 -0.66
C ALA A 345 13.77 -2.28 -1.23
N VAL A 346 13.79 -3.54 -1.63
CA VAL A 346 14.91 -4.16 -2.34
C VAL A 346 14.38 -4.96 -3.51
N THR A 347 14.95 -4.77 -4.70
CA THR A 347 14.57 -5.51 -5.89
C THR A 347 14.91 -7.00 -5.74
N GLN A 348 14.19 -7.86 -6.46
CA GLN A 348 14.25 -9.31 -6.28
C GLN A 348 15.03 -10.02 -7.40
N ASP A 349 15.84 -9.28 -8.14
CA ASP A 349 16.72 -9.78 -9.21
C ASP A 349 18.09 -10.22 -8.68
N ALA A 350 18.91 -10.79 -9.56
CA ALA A 350 20.24 -11.27 -9.20
C ALA A 350 21.26 -10.17 -8.88
N THR A 351 20.97 -8.93 -9.31
CA THR A 351 21.78 -7.73 -9.03
C THR A 351 20.92 -6.71 -8.27
N PRO A 352 20.60 -7.00 -7.00
CA PRO A 352 19.56 -6.25 -6.30
C PRO A 352 19.97 -4.80 -6.02
N HIS A 353 18.97 -3.92 -6.11
CA HIS A 353 19.06 -2.52 -5.77
C HIS A 353 18.24 -2.23 -4.52
N LEU A 354 18.81 -1.43 -3.63
CA LEU A 354 18.08 -0.88 -2.50
C LEU A 354 17.43 0.43 -2.93
N ILE A 355 16.17 0.61 -2.55
CA ILE A 355 15.36 1.77 -2.90
C ILE A 355 14.90 2.40 -1.60
N THR A 356 15.10 3.70 -1.44
CA THR A 356 14.60 4.47 -0.31
C THR A 356 13.79 5.67 -0.80
N ALA A 357 12.71 6.02 -0.09
CA ALA A 357 11.86 7.15 -0.43
C ALA A 357 11.50 7.97 0.81
N GLY A 358 11.57 9.29 0.70
CA GLY A 358 11.24 10.27 1.72
C GLY A 358 9.88 10.93 1.50
N GLU A 359 9.49 11.84 2.40
CA GLU A 359 8.28 12.67 2.28
C GLU A 359 8.39 13.75 1.19
N ASP A 360 9.60 14.11 0.81
CA ASP A 360 9.91 15.06 -0.26
C ASP A 360 9.72 14.46 -1.66
N GLU A 361 9.18 13.24 -1.74
CA GLU A 361 8.98 12.48 -2.97
C GLU A 361 10.27 12.17 -3.74
N THR A 362 11.43 12.30 -3.09
CA THR A 362 12.70 11.91 -3.65
C THR A 362 12.97 10.43 -3.40
N VAL A 363 13.30 9.71 -4.46
CA VAL A 363 13.70 8.30 -4.40
C VAL A 363 15.19 8.18 -4.67
N TYR A 364 15.90 7.46 -3.80
CA TYR A 364 17.30 7.11 -3.99
C TYR A 364 17.42 5.61 -4.25
N ILE A 365 18.20 5.25 -5.27
CA ILE A 365 18.45 3.87 -5.66
C ILE A 365 19.94 3.58 -5.47
N TYR A 366 20.24 2.51 -4.76
CA TYR A 366 21.61 2.09 -4.45
C TYR A 366 21.91 0.72 -5.07
N ASP A 367 23.04 0.59 -5.72
CA ASP A 367 23.60 -0.70 -6.10
C ASP A 367 24.13 -1.41 -4.84
N LEU A 368 23.56 -2.54 -4.50
CA LEU A 368 23.92 -3.27 -3.28
C LEU A 368 25.29 -3.96 -3.35
N ALA A 369 25.77 -4.29 -4.53
CA ALA A 369 27.09 -4.90 -4.68
C ALA A 369 28.20 -3.91 -4.35
N THR A 370 28.05 -2.65 -4.76
CA THR A 370 29.02 -1.59 -4.52
C THR A 370 28.68 -0.74 -3.28
N GLY A 371 27.42 -0.71 -2.86
CA GLY A 371 26.88 0.16 -1.81
C GLY A 371 26.83 1.62 -2.21
N LYS A 372 26.97 1.96 -3.49
CA LYS A 372 26.92 3.32 -4.00
C LYS A 372 25.54 3.68 -4.49
N GLN A 373 25.18 4.97 -4.35
CA GLN A 373 24.00 5.52 -5.00
C GLN A 373 24.18 5.44 -6.52
N ALA A 374 23.23 4.73 -7.17
CA ALA A 374 23.17 4.60 -8.61
C ALA A 374 22.33 5.74 -9.21
N TYR A 375 21.17 6.01 -8.63
CA TYR A 375 20.24 7.02 -9.14
C TYR A 375 19.61 7.83 -8.02
N LYS A 376 19.19 9.04 -8.36
CA LYS A 376 18.33 9.94 -7.60
C LYS A 376 17.17 10.34 -8.50
N LEU A 377 15.95 10.11 -8.08
CA LEU A 377 14.75 10.44 -8.83
C LEU A 377 13.97 11.47 -8.03
N ASP A 378 13.89 12.70 -8.54
CA ASP A 378 13.12 13.77 -7.92
C ASP A 378 11.64 13.63 -8.28
N GLN A 379 10.75 13.95 -7.34
CA GLN A 379 9.29 13.86 -7.50
C GLN A 379 8.80 12.47 -7.98
N ALA A 380 9.50 11.42 -7.60
CA ALA A 380 9.18 10.05 -8.02
C ALA A 380 8.03 9.41 -7.23
N GLY A 381 7.82 9.86 -5.99
CA GLY A 381 6.78 9.39 -5.08
C GLY A 381 7.32 9.18 -3.66
N GLY A 382 6.45 9.27 -2.66
CA GLY A 382 6.84 9.20 -1.23
C GLY A 382 6.08 8.15 -0.40
N GLY A 383 5.24 7.35 -1.05
CA GLY A 383 4.42 6.34 -0.40
C GLY A 383 5.09 4.96 -0.29
N ILE A 384 4.26 3.94 -0.19
CA ILE A 384 4.70 2.54 -0.15
C ILE A 384 5.37 2.16 -1.48
N ILE A 385 6.46 1.41 -1.37
CA ILE A 385 7.20 0.84 -2.49
C ILE A 385 6.85 -0.64 -2.60
N THR A 386 6.33 -1.04 -3.75
CA THR A 386 6.01 -2.44 -4.05
C THR A 386 6.97 -2.93 -5.14
N VAL A 387 7.75 -3.97 -4.86
CA VAL A 387 8.70 -4.54 -5.82
C VAL A 387 8.06 -5.69 -6.58
N THR A 388 8.44 -5.85 -7.84
CA THR A 388 8.07 -7.01 -8.62
C THR A 388 8.69 -8.27 -7.99
N PRO A 389 7.89 -9.32 -7.72
CA PRO A 389 8.43 -10.55 -7.14
C PRO A 389 9.47 -11.21 -8.05
N ALA A 390 10.35 -12.02 -7.47
CA ALA A 390 11.19 -12.92 -8.23
C ALA A 390 10.32 -13.94 -9.02
N PRO A 391 10.75 -14.37 -10.21
CA PRO A 391 10.04 -15.34 -11.03
C PRO A 391 9.93 -16.72 -10.39
#